data_15fa5bce2f502f0408dc27ff845efc5c
#
_entry.id   15fa5bce2f502f0408dc27ff845efc5c
#
_cell.length_a   1.000
_cell.length_b   1.000
_cell.length_c   1.000
_cell.angle_alpha   90.00
_cell.angle_beta   90.00
_cell.angle_gamma   90.00
#
_symmetry.space_group_name_H-M   'P 1'
#
loop_
_entity.id
_entity.type
_entity.pdbx_description
1 polymer ?
#
loop_
_entity_poly.entity_id
_entity_poly.type
_entity_poly.pdbx_seq_one_letter_code
_entity_poly.pdbx_strand_id
1 'polypeptide(L)'
;MIKATVLGPVWATKRIDSFPQGALLEVQGDETYQHYVALDYLGSGPGDHVLVALGSAVSRHLPGTTPADALIIGVLDPPRTPNP
;
A
#
# COMPACT_ATOMS: atom_id res chain seq x y z
N MET A 1 -4.76 5.79 -8.43
CA MET A 1 -5.31 4.93 -7.37
C MET A 1 -5.70 3.60 -7.95
N ILE A 2 -5.32 2.52 -7.30
CA ILE A 2 -5.62 1.17 -7.75
C ILE A 2 -6.13 0.31 -6.61
N LYS A 3 -6.85 -0.76 -6.95
CA LYS A 3 -7.10 -1.86 -6.02
C LYS A 3 -5.95 -2.86 -6.14
N ALA A 4 -5.52 -3.39 -5.00
CA ALA A 4 -4.41 -4.34 -4.95
C ALA A 4 -4.62 -5.34 -3.82
N THR A 5 -3.82 -6.39 -3.86
CA THR A 5 -3.80 -7.42 -2.81
C THR A 5 -2.43 -7.42 -2.17
N VAL A 6 -2.39 -7.42 -0.85
CA VAL A 6 -1.14 -7.48 -0.10
C VAL A 6 -0.54 -8.87 -0.20
N LEU A 7 0.72 -8.95 -0.63
CA LEU A 7 1.45 -10.21 -0.72
C LEU A 7 2.25 -10.49 0.55
N GLY A 8 2.87 -9.48 1.13
CA GLY A 8 3.62 -9.65 2.35
C GLY A 8 4.53 -8.46 2.66
N PRO A 9 5.24 -8.53 3.79
CA PRO A 9 6.12 -7.44 4.20
C PRO A 9 7.40 -7.39 3.38
N VAL A 10 7.92 -6.16 3.22
CA VAL A 10 9.24 -5.90 2.66
C VAL A 10 10.13 -5.39 3.77
N TRP A 11 11.22 -6.10 4.03
CA TRP A 11 12.14 -5.75 5.10
C TRP A 11 13.32 -4.97 4.56
N ALA A 12 13.50 -3.74 5.04
CA ALA A 12 14.64 -2.91 4.73
C ALA A 12 15.38 -2.58 6.03
N THR A 13 16.54 -3.20 6.25
CA THR A 13 17.30 -3.04 7.49
C THR A 13 18.04 -1.70 7.55
N LYS A 14 18.31 -1.11 6.38
CA LYS A 14 18.96 0.22 6.29
C LYS A 14 18.12 1.09 5.36
N ARG A 15 17.84 2.30 5.80
CA ARG A 15 17.05 3.28 5.07
C ARG A 15 17.73 4.64 5.13
N ILE A 16 17.52 5.47 4.11
CA ILE A 16 17.97 6.86 4.16
C ILE A 16 17.19 7.60 5.25
N ASP A 17 17.79 8.65 5.80
CA ASP A 17 17.22 9.38 6.95
C ASP A 17 15.85 9.97 6.66
N SER A 18 15.63 10.44 5.44
CA SER A 18 14.34 11.02 5.03
C SER A 18 13.26 9.98 4.73
N PHE A 19 13.60 8.68 4.80
CA PHE A 19 12.62 7.64 4.51
C PHE A 19 11.58 7.59 5.62
N PRO A 20 10.27 7.53 5.28
CA PRO A 20 9.22 7.56 6.28
C PRO A 20 9.24 6.32 7.17
N GLN A 21 8.89 6.49 8.42
CA GLN A 21 8.62 5.40 9.32
C GLN A 21 7.31 4.73 8.89
N GLY A 22 7.20 3.45 9.14
CA GLY A 22 6.02 2.68 8.77
C GLY A 22 6.41 1.37 8.10
N ALA A 23 5.43 0.52 7.94
CA ALA A 23 5.62 -0.76 7.29
C ALA A 23 5.73 -0.59 5.78
N LEU A 24 6.54 -1.43 5.16
CA LEU A 24 6.58 -1.58 3.71
C LEU A 24 5.96 -2.91 3.35
N LEU A 25 5.01 -2.90 2.45
CA LEU A 25 4.34 -4.11 2.00
C LEU A 25 4.46 -4.22 0.49
N GLU A 26 4.71 -5.45 0.02
CA GLU A 26 4.57 -5.76 -1.39
C GLU A 26 3.11 -5.99 -1.69
N VAL A 27 2.59 -5.31 -2.71
CA VAL A 27 1.22 -5.46 -3.16
C VAL A 27 1.19 -5.75 -4.65
N GLN A 28 0.17 -6.46 -5.09
CA GLN A 28 -0.05 -6.76 -6.51
C GLN A 28 -1.35 -6.11 -6.95
N GLY A 29 -1.28 -5.31 -8.02
CA GLY A 29 -2.46 -4.72 -8.62
C GLY A 29 -3.43 -5.80 -9.10
N ASP A 30 -4.71 -5.62 -8.81
CA ASP A 30 -5.72 -6.64 -9.13
C ASP A 30 -5.98 -6.74 -10.64
N GLU A 31 -5.83 -5.63 -11.37
CA GLU A 31 -6.10 -5.63 -12.82
C GLU A 31 -4.86 -5.87 -13.65
N THR A 32 -3.74 -5.25 -13.27
CA THR A 32 -2.50 -5.30 -14.08
C THR A 32 -1.56 -6.39 -13.64
N TYR A 33 -1.75 -6.96 -12.44
CA TYR A 33 -0.84 -7.90 -11.78
C TYR A 33 0.56 -7.32 -11.53
N GLN A 34 0.73 -6.02 -11.70
CA GLN A 34 2.00 -5.35 -11.42
C GLN A 34 2.23 -5.27 -9.93
N HIS A 35 3.49 -5.48 -9.51
CA HIS A 35 3.88 -5.41 -8.11
C HIS A 35 4.35 -4.00 -7.75
N TYR A 36 4.03 -3.59 -6.53
CA TYR A 36 4.45 -2.31 -5.96
C TYR A 36 4.92 -2.54 -4.53
N VAL A 37 5.83 -1.71 -4.08
CA VAL A 37 6.16 -1.63 -2.66
C VAL A 37 5.47 -0.39 -2.11
N ALA A 38 4.56 -0.58 -1.18
CA ALA A 38 3.73 0.50 -0.65
C ALA A 38 3.96 0.70 0.84
N LEU A 39 3.90 1.97 1.27
CA LEU A 39 3.85 2.29 2.69
C LEU A 39 2.48 1.91 3.26
N ASP A 40 2.48 1.43 4.48
CA ASP A 40 1.25 1.06 5.19
C ASP A 40 1.27 1.61 6.62
N TYR A 41 0.25 2.38 6.96
CA TYR A 41 0.02 2.89 8.32
C TYR A 41 -1.26 2.33 8.93
N LEU A 42 -1.95 1.43 8.24
CA LEU A 42 -3.26 0.93 8.65
C LEU A 42 -3.21 -0.45 9.30
N GLY A 43 -2.05 -1.10 9.24
CA GLY A 43 -1.91 -2.44 9.78
C GLY A 43 -2.41 -3.54 8.86
N SER A 44 -2.27 -3.34 7.54
CA SER A 44 -2.65 -4.35 6.55
C SER A 44 -1.73 -5.57 6.64
N GLY A 45 -2.24 -6.71 6.23
CA GLY A 45 -1.49 -7.96 6.22
C GLY A 45 -1.69 -8.77 4.95
N PRO A 46 -0.94 -9.87 4.79
CA PRO A 46 -1.04 -10.72 3.59
C PRO A 46 -2.47 -11.17 3.34
N GLY A 47 -2.88 -11.07 2.08
CA GLY A 47 -4.22 -11.43 1.66
C GLY A 47 -5.25 -10.30 1.74
N ASP A 48 -4.93 -9.20 2.43
CA ASP A 48 -5.85 -8.06 2.50
C ASP A 48 -5.97 -7.40 1.12
N HIS A 49 -7.19 -6.97 0.81
CA HIS A 49 -7.47 -6.16 -0.36
C HIS A 49 -7.41 -4.70 0.04
N VAL A 50 -6.69 -3.89 -0.71
CA VAL A 50 -6.37 -2.52 -0.33
C VAL A 50 -6.58 -1.54 -1.48
N LEU A 51 -6.76 -0.26 -1.12
CA LEU A 51 -6.65 0.84 -2.07
C LEU A 51 -5.27 1.46 -1.93
N VAL A 52 -4.62 1.67 -3.06
CA VAL A 52 -3.26 2.20 -3.12
C VAL A 52 -3.24 3.48 -3.94
N ALA A 53 -2.78 4.56 -3.31
CA ALA A 53 -2.47 5.80 -4.01
C ALA A 53 -1.07 5.67 -4.63
N LEU A 54 -0.92 6.15 -5.86
CA LEU A 54 0.32 6.03 -6.62
C LEU A 54 0.84 7.40 -7.04
N GLY A 55 2.16 7.47 -7.24
CA GLY A 55 2.81 8.63 -7.82
C GLY A 55 2.60 9.90 -7.01
N SER A 56 2.31 10.99 -7.69
CA SER A 56 2.16 12.31 -7.05
C SER A 56 0.98 12.40 -6.09
N ALA A 57 0.00 11.50 -6.18
CA ALA A 57 -1.11 11.45 -5.24
C ALA A 57 -0.66 11.13 -3.82
N VAL A 58 0.46 10.43 -3.67
CA VAL A 58 1.02 10.07 -2.36
C VAL A 58 1.41 11.32 -1.56
N SER A 59 1.95 12.33 -2.22
CA SER A 59 2.41 13.55 -1.54
C SER A 59 1.28 14.33 -0.88
N ARG A 60 0.03 14.09 -1.28
CA ARG A 60 -1.14 14.73 -0.65
C ARG A 60 -1.47 14.13 0.71
N HIS A 61 -0.96 12.96 1.01
CA HIS A 61 -1.24 12.22 2.24
C HIS A 61 -0.05 12.16 3.19
N LEU A 62 1.13 12.55 2.71
CA LEU A 62 2.37 12.50 3.48
C LEU A 62 3.02 13.88 3.53
N PRO A 63 3.65 14.24 4.66
CA PRO A 63 4.29 15.55 4.78
C PRO A 63 5.58 15.64 3.95
N GLY A 64 5.85 16.82 3.43
CA GLY A 64 7.12 17.19 2.84
C GLY A 64 7.50 16.40 1.60
N THR A 65 8.78 16.15 1.44
CA THR A 65 9.36 15.44 0.30
C THR A 65 9.59 13.96 0.63
N THR A 66 8.54 13.28 1.04
CA THR A 66 8.64 11.87 1.39
C THR A 66 8.99 11.04 0.15
N PRO A 67 10.08 10.25 0.19
CA PRO A 67 10.52 9.49 -0.99
C PRO A 67 9.73 8.18 -1.13
N ALA A 68 8.43 8.29 -1.32
CA ALA A 68 7.55 7.14 -1.52
C ALA A 68 6.56 7.48 -2.62
N ASP A 69 6.27 6.51 -3.46
CA ASP A 69 5.36 6.66 -4.60
C ASP A 69 4.17 5.71 -4.57
N ALA A 70 4.01 4.96 -3.48
CA ALA A 70 2.85 4.11 -3.27
C ALA A 70 2.49 4.11 -1.78
N LEU A 71 1.21 4.31 -1.49
CA LEU A 71 0.70 4.38 -0.13
C LEU A 71 -0.65 3.66 -0.05
N ILE A 72 -0.78 2.75 0.91
CA ILE A 72 -2.07 2.13 1.20
C ILE A 72 -2.94 3.15 1.93
N ILE A 73 -4.05 3.53 1.33
CA ILE A 73 -4.97 4.54 1.87
C ILE A 73 -6.27 3.96 2.38
N GLY A 74 -6.51 2.69 2.17
CA GLY A 74 -7.71 2.02 2.68
C GLY A 74 -7.56 0.52 2.63
N VAL A 75 -8.19 -0.16 3.58
CA VAL A 75 -8.35 -1.61 3.56
C VAL A 75 -9.79 -1.88 3.15
N LEU A 76 -9.96 -2.67 2.09
CA LEU A 76 -11.26 -2.95 1.52
C LEU A 76 -11.93 -4.09 2.25
N ASP A 77 -13.23 -3.93 2.49
CA ASP A 77 -14.03 -5.02 2.99
C ASP A 77 -14.15 -6.11 1.91
N PRO A 78 -14.23 -7.39 2.32
CA PRO A 78 -14.49 -8.44 1.34
C PRO A 78 -15.84 -8.20 0.67
N PRO A 79 -15.98 -8.58 -0.62
CA PRO A 79 -17.25 -8.47 -1.30
C PRO A 79 -18.33 -9.21 -0.53
N ARG A 80 -19.47 -8.56 -0.32
CA ARG A 80 -20.60 -9.22 0.32
C ARG A 80 -21.22 -10.21 -0.66
N THR A 81 -21.38 -11.46 -0.21
CA THR A 81 -22.19 -12.41 -0.97
C THR A 81 -23.65 -12.00 -0.82
N PRO A 82 -24.41 -11.98 -1.92
CA PRO A 82 -25.85 -11.76 -1.81
C PRO A 82 -26.45 -12.81 -0.90
N ASN A 83 -27.36 -12.38 -0.04
CA ASN A 83 -28.09 -13.34 0.79
C ASN A 83 -28.88 -14.28 -0.11
N PRO A 84 -28.85 -15.59 0.18
CA PRO A 84 -29.65 -16.54 -0.56
C PRO A 84 -31.14 -16.25 -0.41
#